data_f11f37a956075a3b139d2f093005c5e8
#
_entry.id   f11f37a956075a3b139d2f093005c5e8
#
_cell.length_a   1.000
_cell.length_b   1.000
_cell.length_c   1.000
_cell.angle_alpha   90.00
_cell.angle_beta   90.00
_cell.angle_gamma   90.00
#
_symmetry.space_group_name_H-M   'P 1'
#
loop_
_entity.id
_entity.type
_entity.pdbx_description
1 polymer ?
#
loop_
_entity_poly.entity_id
_entity_poly.type
_entity_poly.pdbx_seq_one_letter_code
_entity_poly.pdbx_strand_id
1 'polypeptide(L)'
;DKVKNLITMVTPIEFDTNDGLLFKWGKDLNIDSMVDAFGVVPGDFMNWGYMLLKPFQLFLDKYVGVIENMDSPDIMQNFIRMEKWIFDSPGQAGETLREFVKELYQENKLVKGEFKLGDKKVDLNKINMPLLNVYADYDHLVPPASSRALNDLVSSKDKELIGFPVGHIGMFVSSRSKKEIIP
;
A
#
# COMPACT_ATOMS: atom_id res chain seq x y z
N ASP A 1 -0.77 -27.92 3.93
CA ASP A 1 0.29 -26.96 3.67
C ASP A 1 0.36 -26.59 2.18
N LYS A 2 -0.38 -25.51 1.82
CA LYS A 2 -0.49 -25.07 0.41
C LYS A 2 0.55 -24.01 0.05
N VAL A 3 1.08 -23.29 1.05
CA VAL A 3 2.08 -22.21 0.88
C VAL A 3 3.38 -22.69 1.49
N LYS A 4 4.45 -22.71 0.68
CA LYS A 4 5.79 -23.14 1.14
C LYS A 4 6.60 -21.97 1.70
N ASN A 5 6.55 -20.81 1.05
CA ASN A 5 7.23 -19.58 1.42
C ASN A 5 6.27 -18.42 1.26
N LEU A 6 6.40 -17.39 2.09
CA LEU A 6 5.62 -16.16 1.99
C LEU A 6 6.57 -14.98 1.78
N ILE A 7 6.30 -14.20 0.75
CA ILE A 7 6.98 -12.91 0.52
C ILE A 7 5.92 -11.82 0.59
N THR A 8 6.15 -10.83 1.43
CA THR A 8 5.31 -9.63 1.51
C THR A 8 6.13 -8.40 1.12
N MET A 9 5.54 -7.51 0.35
CA MET A 9 6.21 -6.29 -0.12
C MET A 9 5.29 -5.09 0.16
N VAL A 10 5.79 -4.15 0.95
CA VAL A 10 5.09 -2.91 1.35
C VAL A 10 3.63 -3.16 1.76
N THR A 11 3.39 -4.26 2.47
CA THR A 11 2.06 -4.72 2.87
C THR A 11 1.64 -4.06 4.18
N PRO A 12 0.48 -3.38 4.26
CA PRO A 12 0.00 -2.79 5.49
C PRO A 12 -0.54 -3.88 6.43
N ILE A 13 -0.06 -3.89 7.66
CA ILE A 13 -0.45 -4.84 8.72
C ILE A 13 -0.96 -4.10 9.96
N GLU A 14 -0.16 -3.14 10.46
CA GLU A 14 -0.52 -2.28 11.59
C GLU A 14 -1.13 -0.99 11.05
N PHE A 15 -2.38 -0.73 11.40
CA PHE A 15 -3.11 0.45 10.92
C PHE A 15 -3.25 1.54 12.00
N ASP A 16 -2.88 1.27 13.25
CA ASP A 16 -2.87 2.25 14.33
C ASP A 16 -1.48 2.89 14.49
N THR A 17 -0.98 3.47 13.41
CA THR A 17 0.28 4.21 13.40
C THR A 17 0.03 5.71 13.27
N ASN A 18 0.86 6.52 13.93
CA ASN A 18 0.85 7.98 13.76
C ASN A 18 1.56 8.44 12.49
N ASP A 19 2.22 7.53 11.78
CA ASP A 19 2.92 7.79 10.55
C ASP A 19 1.95 7.69 9.36
N GLY A 20 2.10 8.61 8.43
CA GLY A 20 1.33 8.61 7.18
C GLY A 20 -0.04 9.29 7.27
N LEU A 21 -0.27 10.19 6.31
CA LEU A 21 -1.50 10.98 6.23
C LEU A 21 -2.72 10.11 5.88
N LEU A 22 -2.53 9.10 5.02
CA LEU A 22 -3.59 8.17 4.61
C LEU A 22 -4.17 7.42 5.82
N PHE A 23 -3.31 6.99 6.74
CA PHE A 23 -3.73 6.29 7.96
C PHE A 23 -4.56 7.19 8.88
N LYS A 24 -4.16 8.47 9.02
CA LYS A 24 -4.94 9.46 9.78
C LYS A 24 -6.30 9.72 9.14
N TRP A 25 -6.34 9.92 7.82
CA TRP A 25 -7.59 10.14 7.11
C TRP A 25 -8.52 8.93 7.19
N GLY A 26 -7.99 7.72 7.07
CA GLY A 26 -8.76 6.49 7.16
C GLY A 26 -9.51 6.35 8.50
N LYS A 27 -8.89 6.80 9.59
CA LYS A 27 -9.53 6.78 10.92
C LYS A 27 -10.77 7.66 11.02
N ASP A 28 -10.75 8.83 10.38
CA ASP A 28 -11.81 9.83 10.49
C ASP A 28 -12.77 9.81 9.28
N LEU A 29 -12.52 8.96 8.28
CA LEU A 29 -13.32 8.90 7.07
C LEU A 29 -14.73 8.36 7.35
N ASN A 30 -15.77 9.13 6.98
CA ASN A 30 -17.13 8.62 6.98
C ASN A 30 -17.35 7.72 5.74
N ILE A 31 -16.86 6.49 5.85
CA ILE A 31 -16.92 5.52 4.76
C ILE A 31 -18.36 5.09 4.43
N ASP A 32 -19.27 5.10 5.41
CA ASP A 32 -20.67 4.74 5.18
C ASP A 32 -21.31 5.72 4.21
N SER A 33 -21.21 7.02 4.49
CA SER A 33 -21.75 8.04 3.59
C SER A 33 -21.15 7.99 2.19
N MET A 34 -19.86 7.68 2.08
CA MET A 34 -19.18 7.53 0.79
C MET A 34 -19.74 6.34 0.01
N VAL A 35 -19.83 5.18 0.63
CA VAL A 35 -20.33 3.96 -0.02
C VAL A 35 -21.81 4.07 -0.34
N ASP A 36 -22.61 4.64 0.55
CA ASP A 36 -24.05 4.86 0.31
C ASP A 36 -24.30 5.81 -0.86
N ALA A 37 -23.44 6.81 -1.06
CA ALA A 37 -23.56 7.74 -2.18
C ALA A 37 -23.10 7.15 -3.53
N PHE A 38 -22.06 6.35 -3.55
CA PHE A 38 -21.46 5.87 -4.80
C PHE A 38 -21.82 4.43 -5.16
N GLY A 39 -22.09 3.56 -4.19
CA GLY A 39 -22.21 2.11 -4.40
C GLY A 39 -20.88 1.47 -4.82
N VAL A 40 -20.38 1.84 -5.99
CA VAL A 40 -18.99 1.59 -6.43
C VAL A 40 -18.24 2.90 -6.39
N VAL A 41 -17.22 3.01 -5.55
CA VAL A 41 -16.41 4.23 -5.43
C VAL A 41 -15.51 4.36 -6.66
N PRO A 42 -15.62 5.45 -7.45
CA PRO A 42 -14.85 5.59 -8.68
C PRO A 42 -13.33 5.60 -8.43
N GLY A 43 -12.56 4.93 -9.32
CA GLY A 43 -11.10 4.92 -9.26
C GLY A 43 -10.49 6.32 -9.31
N ASP A 44 -11.06 7.21 -10.13
CA ASP A 44 -10.61 8.61 -10.20
C ASP A 44 -10.75 9.35 -8.87
N PHE A 45 -11.83 9.09 -8.13
CA PHE A 45 -12.02 9.67 -6.79
C PHE A 45 -10.92 9.21 -5.82
N MET A 46 -10.58 7.93 -5.86
CA MET A 46 -9.47 7.38 -5.06
C MET A 46 -8.13 7.98 -5.48
N ASN A 47 -7.89 8.14 -6.77
CA ASN A 47 -6.66 8.76 -7.29
C ASN A 47 -6.51 10.20 -6.83
N TRP A 48 -7.58 11.00 -6.84
CA TRP A 48 -7.56 12.34 -6.26
C TRP A 48 -7.15 12.32 -4.78
N GLY A 49 -7.70 11.40 -4.00
CA GLY A 49 -7.31 11.21 -2.60
C GLY A 49 -5.82 10.93 -2.45
N TYR A 50 -5.27 10.00 -3.24
CA TYR A 50 -3.83 9.70 -3.20
C TYR A 50 -2.96 10.87 -3.62
N MET A 51 -3.35 11.63 -4.63
CA MET A 51 -2.61 12.83 -5.06
C MET A 51 -2.57 13.91 -3.98
N LEU A 52 -3.61 14.03 -3.16
CA LEU A 52 -3.64 14.99 -2.04
C LEU A 52 -2.71 14.60 -0.87
N LEU A 53 -2.17 13.39 -0.82
CA LEU A 53 -1.19 13.00 0.20
C LEU A 53 0.13 13.78 0.06
N LYS A 54 0.55 14.09 -1.16
CA LYS A 54 1.76 14.87 -1.46
C LYS A 54 1.54 15.75 -2.69
N PRO A 55 0.69 16.78 -2.59
CA PRO A 55 0.23 17.53 -3.77
C PRO A 55 1.38 18.17 -4.55
N PHE A 56 2.35 18.80 -3.88
CA PHE A 56 3.47 19.45 -4.56
C PHE A 56 4.33 18.44 -5.34
N GLN A 57 4.69 17.31 -4.73
CA GLN A 57 5.50 16.28 -5.37
C GLN A 57 4.76 15.57 -6.51
N LEU A 58 3.48 15.29 -6.32
CA LEU A 58 2.70 14.50 -7.26
C LEU A 58 2.08 15.33 -8.39
N PHE A 59 1.93 16.65 -8.21
CA PHE A 59 1.43 17.54 -9.25
C PHE A 59 2.52 18.41 -9.88
N LEU A 60 3.36 19.07 -9.09
CA LEU A 60 4.32 20.03 -9.63
C LEU A 60 5.67 19.40 -9.97
N ASP A 61 6.35 18.80 -8.99
CA ASP A 61 7.71 18.28 -9.19
C ASP A 61 7.77 17.20 -10.26
N LYS A 62 6.72 16.37 -10.33
CA LYS A 62 6.59 15.30 -11.32
C LYS A 62 6.58 15.86 -12.75
N TYR A 63 5.75 16.88 -13.01
CA TYR A 63 5.64 17.44 -14.36
C TYR A 63 6.82 18.35 -14.71
N VAL A 64 7.39 19.07 -13.74
CA VAL A 64 8.64 19.81 -13.93
C VAL A 64 9.76 18.85 -14.31
N GLY A 65 9.93 17.74 -13.58
CA GLY A 65 10.93 16.72 -13.89
C GLY A 65 10.77 16.10 -15.30
N VAL A 66 9.54 15.99 -15.78
CA VAL A 66 9.27 15.53 -17.17
C VAL A 66 9.71 16.58 -18.19
N ILE A 67 9.38 17.86 -17.97
CA ILE A 67 9.76 18.94 -18.88
C ILE A 67 11.29 19.08 -18.97
N GLU A 68 11.98 18.98 -17.84
CA GLU A 68 13.44 19.04 -17.76
C GLU A 68 14.15 17.88 -18.48
N ASN A 69 13.45 16.74 -18.66
CA ASN A 69 14.00 15.52 -19.26
C ASN A 69 13.25 15.08 -20.54
N MET A 70 12.52 15.99 -21.18
CA MET A 70 11.69 15.66 -22.34
C MET A 70 12.48 15.15 -23.55
N ASP A 71 13.77 15.42 -23.63
CA ASP A 71 14.67 14.96 -24.69
C ASP A 71 15.10 13.48 -24.49
N SER A 72 14.73 12.86 -23.35
CA SER A 72 15.03 11.47 -23.05
C SER A 72 13.84 10.56 -23.39
N PRO A 73 13.89 9.76 -24.46
CA PRO A 73 12.80 8.86 -24.84
C PRO A 73 12.43 7.86 -23.73
N ASP A 74 13.43 7.34 -23.00
CA ASP A 74 13.22 6.36 -21.95
C ASP A 74 12.46 6.95 -20.75
N ILE A 75 12.82 8.18 -20.35
CA ILE A 75 12.14 8.89 -19.24
C ILE A 75 10.71 9.20 -19.65
N MET A 76 10.50 9.71 -20.87
CA MET A 76 9.17 9.99 -21.41
C MET A 76 8.31 8.74 -21.49
N GLN A 77 8.84 7.64 -21.97
CA GLN A 77 8.11 6.39 -22.08
C GLN A 77 7.71 5.85 -20.70
N ASN A 78 8.62 5.89 -19.73
CA ASN A 78 8.32 5.47 -18.36
C ASN A 78 7.27 6.37 -17.72
N PHE A 79 7.35 7.68 -17.92
CA PHE A 79 6.35 8.63 -17.44
C PHE A 79 4.96 8.30 -18.00
N ILE A 80 4.83 8.16 -19.32
CA ILE A 80 3.54 7.86 -19.98
C ILE A 80 2.96 6.53 -19.47
N ARG A 81 3.79 5.49 -19.30
CA ARG A 81 3.36 4.21 -18.75
C ARG A 81 2.83 4.34 -17.34
N MET A 82 3.53 5.13 -16.48
CA MET A 82 3.09 5.37 -15.11
C MET A 82 1.80 6.16 -15.04
N GLU A 83 1.66 7.22 -15.86
CA GLU A 83 0.42 7.99 -15.95
C GLU A 83 -0.75 7.11 -16.37
N LYS A 84 -0.57 6.34 -17.43
CA LYS A 84 -1.60 5.41 -17.90
C LYS A 84 -2.00 4.43 -16.79
N TRP A 85 -1.04 3.86 -16.08
CA TRP A 85 -1.32 2.92 -14.99
C TRP A 85 -2.09 3.59 -13.84
N ILE A 86 -1.71 4.80 -13.43
CA ILE A 86 -2.39 5.55 -12.37
C ILE A 86 -3.84 5.87 -12.75
N PHE A 87 -4.07 6.34 -13.98
CA PHE A 87 -5.39 6.74 -14.44
C PHE A 87 -6.26 5.60 -14.98
N ASP A 88 -5.74 4.38 -15.04
CA ASP A 88 -6.49 3.16 -15.37
C ASP A 88 -6.93 2.40 -14.10
N SER A 89 -7.22 3.12 -13.03
CA SER A 89 -7.64 2.55 -11.76
C SER A 89 -9.11 2.14 -11.79
N PRO A 90 -9.44 0.87 -11.49
CA PRO A 90 -10.82 0.42 -11.42
C PRO A 90 -11.55 1.01 -10.22
N GLY A 91 -12.87 1.13 -10.33
CA GLY A 91 -13.71 1.46 -9.20
C GLY A 91 -13.63 0.39 -8.09
N GLN A 92 -13.79 0.83 -6.85
CA GLN A 92 -13.76 -0.05 -5.68
C GLN A 92 -15.18 -0.48 -5.31
N ALA A 93 -15.41 -1.78 -5.15
CA ALA A 93 -16.68 -2.30 -4.65
C ALA A 93 -16.97 -1.72 -3.26
N GLY A 94 -18.11 -1.04 -3.11
CA GLY A 94 -18.38 -0.23 -1.92
C GLY A 94 -18.33 -1.01 -0.62
N GLU A 95 -18.98 -2.19 -0.57
CA GLU A 95 -18.98 -2.98 0.67
C GLU A 95 -17.58 -3.51 1.03
N THR A 96 -16.79 -3.90 0.03
CA THR A 96 -15.38 -4.30 0.28
C THR A 96 -14.57 -3.12 0.80
N LEU A 97 -14.74 -1.93 0.24
CA LEU A 97 -14.06 -0.73 0.71
C LEU A 97 -14.53 -0.33 2.11
N ARG A 98 -15.84 -0.44 2.40
CA ARG A 98 -16.42 -0.19 3.73
C ARG A 98 -15.81 -1.09 4.79
N GLU A 99 -15.78 -2.40 4.53
CA GLU A 99 -15.19 -3.40 5.40
C GLU A 99 -13.69 -3.13 5.63
N PHE A 100 -12.95 -2.87 4.54
CA PHE A 100 -11.53 -2.57 4.58
C PHE A 100 -11.21 -1.34 5.45
N VAL A 101 -11.93 -0.23 5.26
CA VAL A 101 -11.69 0.99 6.03
C VAL A 101 -12.09 0.82 7.49
N LYS A 102 -13.27 0.28 7.76
CA LYS A 102 -13.75 0.10 9.13
C LYS A 102 -12.88 -0.88 9.91
N GLU A 103 -12.71 -2.08 9.37
CA GLU A 103 -12.08 -3.15 10.14
C GLU A 103 -10.57 -3.00 10.26
N LEU A 104 -9.91 -2.43 9.24
CA LEU A 104 -8.46 -2.25 9.26
C LEU A 104 -8.07 -0.84 9.72
N TYR A 105 -8.48 0.23 9.04
CA TYR A 105 -8.04 1.58 9.40
C TYR A 105 -8.63 2.10 10.70
N GLN A 106 -9.93 1.87 10.97
CA GLN A 106 -10.60 2.42 12.14
C GLN A 106 -10.49 1.53 13.36
N GLU A 107 -10.67 0.23 13.18
CA GLU A 107 -10.73 -0.73 14.29
C GLU A 107 -9.42 -1.51 14.49
N ASN A 108 -8.52 -1.51 13.49
CA ASN A 108 -7.22 -2.20 13.53
C ASN A 108 -7.33 -3.70 13.89
N LYS A 109 -8.38 -4.37 13.36
CA LYS A 109 -8.71 -5.75 13.73
C LYS A 109 -7.65 -6.77 13.36
N LEU A 110 -6.83 -6.50 12.33
CA LEU A 110 -5.86 -7.48 11.83
C LEU A 110 -4.82 -7.83 12.89
N VAL A 111 -4.17 -6.83 13.48
CA VAL A 111 -3.17 -7.04 14.54
C VAL A 111 -3.78 -7.47 15.86
N LYS A 112 -5.04 -7.07 16.13
CA LYS A 112 -5.80 -7.55 17.29
C LYS A 112 -6.26 -9.00 17.16
N GLY A 113 -6.10 -9.61 15.96
CA GLY A 113 -6.58 -10.95 15.70
C GLY A 113 -8.11 -11.07 15.75
N GLU A 114 -8.81 -10.02 15.40
CA GLU A 114 -10.28 -9.94 15.37
C GLU A 114 -10.84 -9.90 13.95
N PHE A 115 -9.96 -9.67 12.95
CA PHE A 115 -10.35 -9.61 11.55
C PHE A 115 -10.86 -10.95 11.03
N LYS A 116 -11.93 -10.90 10.22
CA LYS A 116 -12.53 -12.08 9.62
C LYS A 116 -12.69 -11.90 8.11
N LEU A 117 -12.54 -12.96 7.38
CA LEU A 117 -12.94 -13.09 5.96
C LEU A 117 -14.14 -14.05 5.88
N GLY A 118 -15.32 -13.50 5.73
CA GLY A 118 -16.57 -14.22 5.96
C GLY A 118 -16.62 -14.78 7.38
N ASP A 119 -16.84 -16.08 7.53
CA ASP A 119 -16.89 -16.72 8.87
C ASP A 119 -15.50 -17.12 9.41
N LYS A 120 -14.44 -16.91 8.65
CA LYS A 120 -13.10 -17.39 9.03
C LYS A 120 -12.29 -16.29 9.66
N LYS A 121 -11.88 -16.48 10.90
CA LYS A 121 -10.94 -15.61 11.60
C LYS A 121 -9.56 -15.68 10.94
N VAL A 122 -8.99 -14.52 10.66
CA VAL A 122 -7.60 -14.37 10.21
C VAL A 122 -6.69 -14.36 11.44
N ASP A 123 -5.73 -15.25 11.45
CA ASP A 123 -4.78 -15.43 12.55
C ASP A 123 -3.36 -15.41 11.97
N LEU A 124 -2.69 -14.28 12.14
CA LEU A 124 -1.33 -14.09 11.64
C LEU A 124 -0.31 -15.03 12.31
N ASN A 125 -0.59 -15.47 13.54
CA ASN A 125 0.25 -16.45 14.22
C ASN A 125 0.27 -17.84 13.55
N LYS A 126 -0.65 -18.11 12.64
CA LYS A 126 -0.62 -19.34 11.82
C LYS A 126 0.35 -19.27 10.64
N ILE A 127 0.96 -18.14 10.39
CA ILE A 127 2.03 -17.99 9.41
C ILE A 127 3.31 -18.57 10.03
N ASN A 128 3.61 -19.82 9.70
CA ASN A 128 4.74 -20.58 10.23
C ASN A 128 5.76 -21.00 9.16
N MET A 129 5.44 -20.76 7.87
CA MET A 129 6.37 -20.96 6.76
C MET A 129 7.42 -19.86 6.72
N PRO A 130 8.57 -20.05 6.02
CA PRO A 130 9.56 -19.00 5.79
C PRO A 130 8.91 -17.72 5.28
N LEU A 131 9.27 -16.59 5.91
CA LEU A 131 8.75 -15.26 5.60
C LEU A 131 9.87 -14.32 5.21
N LEU A 132 9.78 -13.74 4.02
CA LEU A 132 10.51 -12.55 3.62
C LEU A 132 9.56 -11.35 3.61
N ASN A 133 9.76 -10.41 4.53
CA ASN A 133 8.98 -9.18 4.61
C ASN A 133 9.83 -8.01 4.15
N VAL A 134 9.41 -7.38 3.06
CA VAL A 134 10.15 -6.28 2.42
C VAL A 134 9.33 -4.99 2.57
N TYR A 135 9.97 -3.92 3.03
CA TYR A 135 9.34 -2.62 3.19
C TYR A 135 10.18 -1.49 2.58
N ALA A 136 9.57 -0.36 2.32
CA ALA A 136 10.22 0.82 1.76
C ALA A 136 10.40 1.89 2.83
N ASP A 137 11.65 2.37 3.03
CA ASP A 137 11.98 3.32 4.10
C ASP A 137 11.30 4.70 3.93
N TYR A 138 11.02 5.08 2.68
CA TYR A 138 10.38 6.36 2.33
C TYR A 138 8.94 6.19 1.86
N ASP A 139 8.29 5.11 2.30
CA ASP A 139 6.89 4.83 1.96
C ASP A 139 5.95 5.79 2.71
N HIS A 140 5.17 6.56 1.96
CA HIS A 140 4.17 7.47 2.50
C HIS A 140 2.73 6.94 2.38
N LEU A 141 2.54 5.84 1.64
CA LEU A 141 1.25 5.14 1.54
C LEU A 141 1.12 4.09 2.63
N VAL A 142 2.15 3.26 2.78
CA VAL A 142 2.24 2.24 3.81
C VAL A 142 3.49 2.52 4.65
N PRO A 143 3.36 3.23 5.77
CA PRO A 143 4.50 3.56 6.62
C PRO A 143 5.31 2.32 7.01
N PRO A 144 6.64 2.42 7.12
CA PRO A 144 7.50 1.28 7.51
C PRO A 144 7.02 0.55 8.76
N ALA A 145 6.54 1.27 9.77
CA ALA A 145 6.00 0.69 10.99
C ALA A 145 4.83 -0.27 10.73
N SER A 146 3.95 0.09 9.78
CA SER A 146 2.82 -0.75 9.39
C SER A 146 3.27 -2.10 8.83
N SER A 147 4.21 -2.10 7.87
CA SER A 147 4.69 -3.35 7.25
C SER A 147 5.53 -4.19 8.20
N ARG A 148 6.40 -3.56 8.99
CA ARG A 148 7.31 -4.24 9.90
C ARG A 148 6.61 -5.04 10.98
N ALA A 149 5.42 -4.62 11.41
CA ALA A 149 4.62 -5.28 12.43
C ALA A 149 4.37 -6.77 12.15
N LEU A 150 4.34 -7.18 10.88
CA LEU A 150 4.13 -8.59 10.51
C LEU A 150 5.14 -9.52 11.16
N ASN A 151 6.41 -9.12 11.22
CA ASN A 151 7.49 -9.96 11.75
C ASN A 151 7.29 -10.34 13.22
N ASP A 152 6.61 -9.50 13.99
CA ASP A 152 6.35 -9.75 15.42
C ASP A 152 5.07 -10.58 15.64
N LEU A 153 4.18 -10.62 14.64
CA LEU A 153 2.87 -11.26 14.73
C LEU A 153 2.83 -12.70 14.19
N VAL A 154 3.85 -13.12 13.44
CA VAL A 154 3.93 -14.45 12.85
C VAL A 154 4.70 -15.43 13.74
N SER A 155 4.36 -16.72 13.67
CA SER A 155 5.08 -17.78 14.38
C SER A 155 6.26 -18.38 13.60
N SER A 156 6.50 -17.92 12.37
CA SER A 156 7.64 -18.38 11.57
C SER A 156 8.95 -18.21 12.33
N LYS A 157 9.77 -19.26 12.32
CA LYS A 157 11.14 -19.25 12.89
C LYS A 157 12.19 -18.80 11.86
N ASP A 158 11.86 -18.93 10.59
CA ASP A 158 12.67 -18.49 9.45
C ASP A 158 12.01 -17.25 8.86
N LYS A 159 12.41 -16.09 9.35
CA LYS A 159 11.81 -14.81 8.93
C LYS A 159 12.87 -13.73 8.78
N GLU A 160 12.81 -13.05 7.65
CA GLU A 160 13.70 -11.96 7.30
C GLU A 160 12.90 -10.68 7.09
N LEU A 161 13.46 -9.54 7.51
CA LEU A 161 12.89 -8.21 7.37
C LEU A 161 13.91 -7.32 6.68
N ILE A 162 13.60 -6.84 5.47
CA ILE A 162 14.50 -6.02 4.67
C ILE A 162 13.86 -4.69 4.33
N GLY A 163 14.55 -3.59 4.66
CA GLY A 163 14.17 -2.23 4.25
C GLY A 163 14.98 -1.77 3.05
N PHE A 164 14.33 -1.08 2.10
CA PHE A 164 15.00 -0.44 0.98
C PHE A 164 14.72 1.06 0.96
N PRO A 165 15.74 1.91 0.68
CA PRO A 165 15.61 3.37 0.66
C PRO A 165 14.90 3.86 -0.61
N VAL A 166 13.65 3.45 -0.79
CA VAL A 166 12.74 3.80 -1.90
C VAL A 166 11.35 4.15 -1.35
N GLY A 167 10.49 4.73 -2.17
CA GLY A 167 9.07 4.92 -1.85
C GLY A 167 8.21 3.72 -2.28
N HIS A 168 6.90 3.75 -2.00
CA HIS A 168 5.96 2.66 -2.27
C HIS A 168 6.05 2.12 -3.70
N ILE A 169 5.79 2.96 -4.68
CA ILE A 169 5.88 2.59 -6.10
C ILE A 169 7.32 2.29 -6.52
N GLY A 170 8.30 3.00 -5.92
CA GLY A 170 9.72 2.78 -6.18
C GLY A 170 10.18 1.35 -5.86
N MET A 171 9.51 0.66 -4.94
CA MET A 171 9.74 -0.74 -4.63
C MET A 171 9.61 -1.65 -5.86
N PHE A 172 8.76 -1.29 -6.81
CA PHE A 172 8.45 -2.11 -7.99
C PHE A 172 9.11 -1.59 -9.28
N VAL A 173 9.26 -0.27 -9.44
CA VAL A 173 9.61 0.34 -10.74
C VAL A 173 10.94 1.07 -10.76
N SER A 174 11.59 1.32 -9.61
CA SER A 174 12.86 2.05 -9.56
C SER A 174 14.01 1.25 -10.18
N SER A 175 15.04 1.97 -10.65
CA SER A 175 16.28 1.34 -11.13
C SER A 175 16.98 0.52 -10.02
N ARG A 176 16.83 0.95 -8.77
CA ARG A 176 17.33 0.22 -7.60
C ARG A 176 16.56 -1.08 -7.39
N SER A 177 15.23 -1.04 -7.50
CA SER A 177 14.39 -2.22 -7.39
C SER A 177 14.83 -3.32 -8.36
N LYS A 178 15.07 -2.95 -9.62
CA LYS A 178 15.53 -3.90 -10.66
C LYS A 178 16.91 -4.51 -10.39
N LYS A 179 17.74 -3.86 -9.58
CA LYS A 179 19.12 -4.31 -9.31
C LYS A 179 19.26 -5.03 -7.98
N GLU A 180 18.50 -4.62 -6.97
CA GLU A 180 18.74 -5.03 -5.58
C GLU A 180 17.57 -5.84 -5.00
N ILE A 181 16.34 -5.67 -5.50
CA ILE A 181 15.14 -6.29 -4.95
C ILE A 181 14.69 -7.47 -5.82
N ILE A 182 14.74 -7.31 -7.12
CA ILE A 182 14.32 -8.32 -8.11
C ILE A 182 15.55 -8.61 -8.99
N PRO A 183 16.43 -9.49 -8.56
CA PRO A 183 17.62 -9.87 -9.33
C PRO A 183 17.27 -10.61 -10.62
#